data_5b73ca08c29ffa34efdf270dbf0bc343
#
_entry.id   5b73ca08c29ffa34efdf270dbf0bc343
#
_cell.length_a   1.000
_cell.length_b   1.000
_cell.length_c   1.000
_cell.angle_alpha   90.00
_cell.angle_beta   90.00
_cell.angle_gamma   90.00
#
_symmetry.space_group_name_H-M   'P 1'
#
loop_
_entity.id
_entity.type
_entity.pdbx_description
1 polymer ?
#
loop_
_entity_poly.entity_id
_entity_poly.type
_entity_poly.pdbx_seq_one_letter_code
_entity_poly.pdbx_strand_id
1 'polypeptide(L)'
;MKRIYLDQNIWFDIQFGRSDTSLESVLRKIDRKKVEIIYSPANCEEICNSYCSPHIKNRIDTEEKDLRLSILSKVTRNREIVPYRNDFNIIHSFSGKEGPYIVLEHPAGC
;
A
#
# COMPACT_ATOMS: atom_id res chain seq x y z
N MET A 1 11.43 -8.21 -13.12
CA MET A 1 10.56 -7.12 -12.64
C MET A 1 11.07 -6.64 -11.28
N LYS A 2 11.21 -5.34 -11.12
CA LYS A 2 11.66 -4.74 -9.87
C LYS A 2 10.47 -4.43 -8.97
N ARG A 3 10.53 -4.84 -7.70
CA ARG A 3 9.51 -4.54 -6.70
C ARG A 3 9.99 -3.43 -5.79
N ILE A 4 9.13 -2.44 -5.56
CA ILE A 4 9.45 -1.25 -4.78
C ILE A 4 8.44 -1.10 -3.65
N TYR A 5 8.97 -0.93 -2.44
CA TYR A 5 8.20 -0.59 -1.24
C TYR A 5 8.38 0.89 -0.93
N LEU A 6 7.29 1.63 -0.83
CA LEU A 6 7.34 3.07 -0.57
C LEU A 6 7.24 3.37 0.92
N ASP A 7 8.05 4.31 1.37
CA ASP A 7 7.99 4.87 2.72
C ASP A 7 6.66 5.64 2.91
N GLN A 8 6.20 5.71 4.14
CA GLN A 8 4.95 6.42 4.51
C GLN A 8 4.98 7.88 4.08
N ASN A 9 6.11 8.56 4.15
CA ASN A 9 6.22 9.94 3.68
C ASN A 9 5.94 10.07 2.18
N ILE A 10 6.32 9.08 1.38
CA ILE A 10 6.02 9.05 -0.05
C ILE A 10 4.51 8.90 -0.28
N TRP A 11 3.84 8.07 0.51
CA TRP A 11 2.38 7.94 0.43
C TRP A 11 1.67 9.26 0.74
N PHE A 12 2.15 10.01 1.72
CA PHE A 12 1.61 11.34 2.01
C PHE A 12 1.87 12.33 0.88
N ASP A 13 3.06 12.31 0.27
CA ASP A 13 3.37 13.14 -0.88
C ASP A 13 2.42 12.85 -2.05
N ILE A 14 2.11 11.59 -2.31
CA ILE A 14 1.16 11.18 -3.34
C ILE A 14 -0.25 11.71 -3.01
N GLN A 15 -0.69 11.55 -1.78
CA GLN A 15 -2.03 11.98 -1.36
C GLN A 15 -2.20 13.49 -1.51
N PHE A 16 -1.19 14.27 -1.14
CA PHE A 16 -1.25 15.72 -1.12
C PHE A 16 -0.67 16.38 -2.39
N GLY A 17 -0.22 15.57 -3.35
CA GLY A 17 0.30 16.08 -4.62
C GLY A 17 1.61 16.84 -4.51
N ARG A 18 2.46 16.52 -3.54
CA ARG A 18 3.72 17.21 -3.31
C ARG A 18 4.79 16.77 -4.31
N SER A 19 5.67 17.72 -4.69
CA SER A 19 6.89 17.42 -5.49
C SER A 19 6.60 16.62 -6.77
N ASP A 20 5.53 16.94 -7.48
CA ASP A 20 5.09 16.24 -8.71
C ASP A 20 4.76 14.74 -8.49
N THR A 21 4.46 14.35 -7.27
CA THR A 21 4.11 12.97 -6.94
C THR A 21 2.60 12.77 -6.72
N SER A 22 1.76 13.60 -7.35
CA SER A 22 0.31 13.39 -7.30
C SER A 22 -0.06 11.99 -7.81
N LEU A 23 -1.19 11.46 -7.37
CA LEU A 23 -1.65 10.13 -7.78
C LEU A 23 -1.66 9.95 -9.29
N GLU A 24 -2.20 10.93 -10.02
CA GLU A 24 -2.23 10.87 -11.49
C GLU A 24 -0.83 10.83 -12.09
N SER A 25 0.08 11.68 -11.59
CA SER A 25 1.45 11.73 -12.06
C SER A 25 2.17 10.41 -11.82
N VAL A 26 2.03 9.84 -10.63
CA VAL A 26 2.64 8.56 -10.27
C VAL A 26 2.11 7.44 -11.17
N LEU A 27 0.79 7.35 -11.34
CA LEU A 27 0.18 6.31 -12.18
C LEU A 27 0.63 6.39 -13.63
N ARG A 28 0.85 7.60 -14.16
CA ARG A 28 1.35 7.77 -15.53
C ARG A 28 2.82 7.38 -15.68
N LYS A 29 3.64 7.61 -14.65
CA LYS A 29 5.08 7.39 -14.70
C LYS A 29 5.50 5.95 -14.40
N ILE A 30 4.64 5.16 -13.77
CA ILE A 30 4.96 3.78 -13.44
C ILE A 30 4.93 2.92 -14.71
N ASP A 31 6.06 2.30 -15.04
CA ASP A 31 6.10 1.27 -16.06
C ASP A 31 5.78 -0.08 -15.42
N ARG A 32 4.51 -0.50 -15.54
CA ARG A 32 4.00 -1.74 -14.93
C ARG A 32 4.66 -3.00 -15.46
N LYS A 33 5.38 -2.92 -16.57
CA LYS A 33 6.14 -4.06 -17.11
C LYS A 33 7.49 -4.22 -16.43
N LYS A 34 8.05 -3.15 -15.87
CA LYS A 34 9.37 -3.12 -15.24
C LYS A 34 9.33 -3.01 -13.74
N VAL A 35 8.29 -2.38 -13.19
CA VAL A 35 8.20 -2.01 -11.78
C VAL A 35 6.86 -2.42 -11.21
N GLU A 36 6.89 -2.98 -10.03
CA GLU A 36 5.72 -3.29 -9.23
C GLU A 36 5.86 -2.59 -7.87
N ILE A 37 4.88 -1.75 -7.54
CA ILE A 37 4.82 -1.10 -6.23
C ILE A 37 4.01 -2.00 -5.30
N ILE A 38 4.55 -2.28 -4.13
CA ILE A 38 3.91 -3.15 -3.14
C ILE A 38 3.65 -2.40 -1.84
N TYR A 39 2.69 -2.87 -1.06
CA TYR A 39 2.41 -2.38 0.28
C TYR A 39 2.51 -3.52 1.28
N SER A 40 2.52 -3.21 2.57
CA SER A 40 2.56 -4.20 3.64
C SER A 40 1.42 -3.98 4.64
N PRO A 41 1.15 -4.95 5.53
CA PRO A 41 0.20 -4.74 6.62
C PRO A 41 0.51 -3.52 7.47
N ALA A 42 1.79 -3.15 7.62
CA ALA A 42 2.19 -1.97 8.38
C ALA A 42 1.62 -0.67 7.80
N ASN A 43 1.49 -0.56 6.47
CA ASN A 43 0.85 0.60 5.84
C ASN A 43 -0.62 0.71 6.25
N CYS A 44 -1.33 -0.42 6.25
CA CYS A 44 -2.73 -0.47 6.66
C CYS A 44 -2.89 -0.18 8.15
N GLU A 45 -2.01 -0.72 8.98
CA GLU A 45 -2.02 -0.50 10.42
C GLU A 45 -1.85 0.98 10.77
N GLU A 46 -0.95 1.69 10.10
CA GLU A 46 -0.78 3.13 10.31
C GLU A 46 -2.05 3.91 9.98
N ILE A 47 -2.73 3.57 8.88
CA ILE A 47 -3.99 4.21 8.50
C ILE A 47 -5.06 3.90 9.54
N CYS A 48 -5.18 2.64 9.96
CA CYS A 48 -6.16 2.22 10.97
C CYS A 48 -5.89 2.86 12.33
N ASN A 49 -4.64 2.98 12.73
CA ASN A 49 -4.25 3.63 13.97
C ASN A 49 -4.61 5.12 13.95
N SER A 50 -4.45 5.79 12.82
CA SER A 50 -4.86 7.19 12.66
C SER A 50 -6.38 7.33 12.74
N TYR A 51 -7.14 6.39 12.15
CA TYR A 51 -8.59 6.37 12.21
C TYR A 51 -9.12 6.09 13.62
N CYS A 52 -8.48 5.17 14.35
CA CYS A 52 -8.86 4.77 15.69
C CYS A 52 -8.12 5.53 16.79
N SER A 53 -7.38 6.59 16.45
CA SER A 53 -6.57 7.33 17.42
C SER A 53 -7.41 7.87 18.57
N PRO A 54 -6.98 7.70 19.84
CA PRO A 54 -7.63 8.30 20.99
C PRO A 54 -7.48 9.84 21.02
N HIS A 55 -6.51 10.37 20.29
CA HIS A 55 -6.26 11.81 20.19
C HIS A 55 -7.09 12.42 19.07
N ILE A 56 -8.14 13.15 19.41
CA ILE A 56 -9.08 13.73 18.45
C ILE A 56 -8.37 14.55 17.36
N LYS A 57 -7.33 15.30 17.75
CA LYS A 57 -6.58 16.14 16.80
C LYS A 57 -5.85 15.36 15.71
N ASN A 58 -5.49 14.10 15.99
CA ASN A 58 -4.75 13.24 15.08
C ASN A 58 -5.64 12.20 14.40
N ARG A 59 -6.93 12.18 14.75
CA ARG A 59 -7.88 11.22 14.20
C ARG A 59 -8.30 11.65 12.80
N ILE A 60 -8.24 10.72 11.88
CA ILE A 60 -8.82 10.90 10.54
C ILE A 60 -10.26 10.38 10.53
N ASP A 61 -11.08 10.93 9.64
CA ASP A 61 -12.45 10.45 9.47
C ASP A 61 -12.53 9.27 8.49
N THR A 62 -13.73 8.74 8.30
CA THR A 62 -13.95 7.59 7.40
C THR A 62 -13.59 7.92 5.97
N GLU A 63 -13.90 9.12 5.48
CA GLU A 63 -13.57 9.53 4.12
C GLU A 63 -12.06 9.57 3.90
N GLU A 64 -11.32 10.12 4.85
CA GLU A 64 -9.85 10.19 4.79
C GLU A 64 -9.24 8.78 4.84
N LYS A 65 -9.75 7.92 5.72
CA LYS A 65 -9.32 6.52 5.80
C LYS A 65 -9.52 5.81 4.45
N ASP A 66 -10.71 5.91 3.89
CA ASP A 66 -11.06 5.27 2.63
C ASP A 66 -10.22 5.81 1.47
N LEU A 67 -9.95 7.12 1.46
CA LEU A 67 -9.09 7.74 0.46
C LEU A 67 -7.66 7.17 0.53
N ARG A 68 -7.08 7.08 1.71
CA ARG A 68 -5.73 6.55 1.90
C ARG A 68 -5.63 5.09 1.46
N LEU A 69 -6.62 4.26 1.83
CA LEU A 69 -6.66 2.85 1.42
C LEU A 69 -6.86 2.72 -0.09
N SER A 70 -7.67 3.58 -0.69
CA SER A 70 -7.90 3.61 -2.14
C SER A 70 -6.63 3.97 -2.91
N ILE A 71 -5.84 4.92 -2.42
CA ILE A 71 -4.55 5.29 -3.02
C ILE A 71 -3.59 4.10 -2.99
N LEU A 72 -3.47 3.43 -1.86
CA LEU A 72 -2.67 2.20 -1.75
C LEU A 72 -3.10 1.17 -2.79
N SER A 73 -4.40 0.90 -2.89
CA SER A 73 -4.94 -0.07 -3.84
C SER A 73 -4.60 0.27 -5.28
N LYS A 74 -4.78 1.52 -5.68
CA LYS A 74 -4.54 1.96 -7.07
C LYS A 74 -3.07 1.92 -7.45
N VAL A 75 -2.19 2.38 -6.59
CA VAL A 75 -0.76 2.44 -6.87
C VAL A 75 -0.13 1.05 -6.84
N THR A 76 -0.49 0.22 -5.87
CA THR A 76 0.08 -1.11 -5.69
C THR A 76 -0.64 -2.19 -6.48
N ARG A 77 -1.82 -1.90 -7.03
CA ARG A 77 -2.70 -2.88 -7.70
C ARG A 77 -3.00 -4.08 -6.79
N ASN A 78 -3.19 -3.80 -5.49
CA ASN A 78 -3.49 -4.78 -4.44
C ASN A 78 -2.38 -5.82 -4.19
N ARG A 79 -1.12 -5.48 -4.50
CA ARG A 79 0.00 -6.36 -4.21
C ARG A 79 0.57 -6.06 -2.83
N GLU A 80 0.34 -6.99 -1.92
CA GLU A 80 0.78 -6.89 -0.53
C GLU A 80 1.94 -7.86 -0.26
N ILE A 81 2.99 -7.37 0.38
CA ILE A 81 4.06 -8.24 0.88
C ILE A 81 3.72 -8.68 2.31
N VAL A 82 3.72 -9.98 2.54
CA VAL A 82 3.38 -10.56 3.84
C VAL A 82 4.41 -11.62 4.24
N PRO A 83 4.70 -11.73 5.55
CA PRO A 83 5.62 -12.76 6.04
C PRO A 83 4.96 -14.14 6.20
N TYR A 84 3.63 -14.19 6.21
CA TYR A 84 2.85 -15.40 6.39
C TYR A 84 2.29 -15.90 5.07
N ARG A 85 1.92 -17.17 5.05
CA ARG A 85 1.38 -17.81 3.86
C ARG A 85 -0.15 -17.68 3.80
N ASN A 86 -0.65 -17.29 2.63
CA ASN A 86 -2.06 -17.36 2.26
C ASN A 86 -2.15 -18.05 0.90
N ASP A 87 -2.45 -19.36 0.91
CA ASP A 87 -2.37 -20.20 -0.29
C ASP A 87 -3.28 -19.77 -1.44
N PHE A 88 -4.37 -19.06 -1.14
CA PHE A 88 -5.33 -18.66 -2.17
C PHE A 88 -4.90 -17.44 -2.98
N ASN A 89 -4.11 -16.56 -2.39
CA ASN A 89 -3.81 -15.26 -2.98
C ASN A 89 -2.33 -15.06 -3.34
N ILE A 90 -1.48 -16.05 -3.12
CA ILE A 90 -0.06 -15.93 -3.41
C ILE A 90 0.17 -15.80 -4.91
N ILE A 91 0.86 -14.74 -5.32
CA ILE A 91 1.29 -14.52 -6.70
C ILE A 91 2.80 -14.60 -6.85
N HIS A 92 3.55 -14.54 -5.74
CA HIS A 92 5.00 -14.66 -5.76
C HIS A 92 5.54 -15.07 -4.39
N SER A 93 6.58 -15.91 -4.39
CA SER A 93 7.35 -16.27 -3.19
C SER A 93 8.82 -15.95 -3.42
N PHE A 94 9.44 -15.20 -2.49
CA PHE A 94 10.83 -14.78 -2.64
C PHE A 94 11.84 -15.88 -2.28
N SER A 95 11.52 -16.71 -1.32
CA SER A 95 12.47 -17.71 -0.78
C SER A 95 11.96 -19.14 -0.95
N GLY A 96 11.09 -19.39 -1.92
CA GLY A 96 10.57 -20.72 -2.20
C GLY A 96 9.53 -21.19 -1.19
N LYS A 97 9.96 -21.88 -0.15
CA LYS A 97 9.04 -22.53 0.80
C LYS A 97 8.55 -21.63 1.93
N GLU A 98 9.31 -20.60 2.26
CA GLU A 98 9.00 -19.70 3.38
C GLU A 98 8.99 -18.26 2.90
N GLY A 99 8.16 -17.44 3.53
CA GLY A 99 7.99 -16.05 3.17
C GLY A 99 9.28 -15.23 3.15
N PRO A 100 9.21 -13.96 2.70
CA PRO A 100 7.96 -13.25 2.43
C PRO A 100 7.28 -13.67 1.12
N TYR A 101 6.00 -13.33 1.02
CA TYR A 101 5.16 -13.65 -0.12
C TYR A 101 4.51 -12.38 -0.66
N ILE A 102 4.23 -12.34 -1.96
CA ILE A 102 3.35 -11.32 -2.55
C ILE A 102 1.98 -11.94 -2.74
N VAL A 103 0.96 -11.31 -2.18
CA VAL A 103 -0.43 -11.75 -2.29
C VAL A 103 -1.27 -10.65 -2.93
N LEU A 104 -2.42 -11.02 -3.51
CA LEU A 104 -3.40 -10.06 -3.97
C LEU A 104 -4.42 -9.83 -2.85
N GLU A 105 -4.39 -8.64 -2.26
CA GLU A 105 -5.31 -8.27 -1.19
C GLU A 105 -5.61 -6.79 -1.27
N HIS A 106 -6.89 -6.42 -1.26
CA HIS A 106 -7.27 -5.01 -1.17
C HIS A 106 -6.90 -4.46 0.21
N PRO A 107 -6.28 -3.26 0.33
CA PRO A 107 -5.88 -2.71 1.62
C PRO A 107 -7.02 -2.62 2.65
N ALA A 108 -8.26 -2.43 2.21
CA ALA A 108 -9.42 -2.42 3.12
C ALA A 108 -9.72 -3.80 3.74
N GLY A 109 -9.14 -4.87 3.18
CA GLY A 109 -9.29 -6.23 3.72
C GLY A 109 -8.25 -6.60 4.78
N CYS A 110 -7.35 -5.68 5.08
CA CYS A 110 -6.32 -5.92 6.10
C CYS A 110 -6.90 -5.92 7.52
#